data_1c34ce4c37391d7f08bec2400cb4300a
#
_entry.id   1c34ce4c37391d7f08bec2400cb4300a
#
_cell.length_a   1.000
_cell.length_b   1.000
_cell.length_c   1.000
_cell.angle_alpha   90.00
_cell.angle_beta   90.00
_cell.angle_gamma   90.00
#
_symmetry.space_group_name_H-M   'P 1'
#
loop_
_entity.id
_entity.type
_entity.pdbx_description
1 polymer ?
#
loop_
_entity_poly.entity_id
_entity_poly.type
_entity_poly.pdbx_seq_one_letter_code
_entity_poly.pdbx_strand_id
1 'polypeptide(L)'
;MALSKPPLYGAIHLGASSMSITIVEYTTIDEVKIIDYASRDVNFGEELFHSKRLSFQTIEEICRLLKGYKRMLDEYGVTDYTVYATAVVREAENRRSIKIGRAHV
;
A
#
# COMPACT_ATOMS: atom_id res chain seq x y z
N MET A 1 -30.24 5.97 19.44
CA MET A 1 -29.37 4.95 18.86
C MET A 1 -28.34 5.60 17.91
N ALA A 2 -27.12 5.31 18.13
CA ALA A 2 -26.10 5.83 17.24
C ALA A 2 -26.12 5.07 15.92
N LEU A 3 -26.08 5.80 14.81
CA LEU A 3 -25.94 5.17 13.51
C LEU A 3 -24.48 4.71 13.34
N SER A 4 -24.32 3.48 12.93
CA SER A 4 -23.00 2.97 12.61
C SER A 4 -22.46 3.69 11.40
N LYS A 5 -21.19 4.07 11.47
CA LYS A 5 -20.53 4.59 10.27
C LYS A 5 -20.40 3.46 9.25
N PRO A 6 -20.51 3.75 7.95
CA PRO A 6 -20.23 2.76 6.94
C PRO A 6 -18.79 2.22 7.10
N PRO A 7 -18.58 0.96 6.82
CA PRO A 7 -17.25 0.39 6.94
C PRO A 7 -16.28 1.03 5.96
N LEU A 8 -15.05 1.20 6.42
CA LEU A 8 -13.95 1.70 5.60
C LEU A 8 -12.98 0.58 5.29
N TYR A 9 -12.40 0.64 4.12
CA TYR A 9 -11.43 -0.33 3.66
C TYR A 9 -10.29 0.39 2.97
N GLY A 10 -9.07 -0.08 3.20
CA GLY A 10 -7.88 0.47 2.57
C GLY A 10 -7.26 -0.50 1.59
N ALA A 11 -6.78 0.02 0.48
CA ALA A 11 -6.03 -0.76 -0.50
C ALA A 11 -4.71 -0.04 -0.79
N ILE A 12 -3.61 -0.70 -0.50
CA ILE A 12 -2.28 -0.18 -0.79
C ILE A 12 -1.70 -0.98 -1.95
N HIS A 13 -1.28 -0.28 -2.98
CA HIS A 13 -0.67 -0.88 -4.16
C HIS A 13 0.82 -0.55 -4.19
N LEU A 14 1.64 -1.58 -4.29
CA LEU A 14 3.08 -1.44 -4.42
C LEU A 14 3.46 -1.88 -5.84
N GLY A 15 3.66 -0.91 -6.71
CA GLY A 15 3.99 -1.16 -8.10
C GLY A 15 5.45 -0.86 -8.41
N ALA A 16 5.85 -1.18 -9.63
CA ALA A 16 7.21 -0.92 -10.09
C ALA A 16 7.45 0.56 -10.39
N SER A 17 6.41 1.29 -10.80
CA SER A 17 6.51 2.69 -11.19
C SER A 17 5.66 3.62 -10.33
N SER A 18 4.79 3.09 -9.47
CA SER A 18 3.98 3.91 -8.57
C SER A 18 3.61 3.13 -7.33
N MET A 19 3.43 3.86 -6.24
CA MET A 19 2.82 3.33 -5.02
C MET A 19 1.59 4.18 -4.74
N SER A 20 0.53 3.54 -4.25
CA SER A 20 -0.71 4.26 -3.98
C SER A 20 -1.46 3.66 -2.81
N ILE A 21 -2.31 4.49 -2.21
CA ILE A 21 -3.27 4.04 -1.22
C ILE A 21 -4.63 4.61 -1.59
N THR A 22 -5.66 3.79 -1.47
CA THR A 22 -7.04 4.19 -1.68
C THR A 22 -7.82 3.83 -0.43
N ILE A 23 -8.57 4.78 0.11
CA ILE A 23 -9.47 4.53 1.23
C ILE A 23 -10.88 4.66 0.70
N VAL A 24 -11.67 3.62 0.88
CA VAL A 24 -13.03 3.57 0.40
C VAL A 24 -14.00 3.33 1.55
N GLU A 25 -15.20 3.86 1.39
CA GLU A 25 -16.35 3.60 2.23
C GLU A 25 -17.29 2.74 1.39
N TYR A 26 -17.75 1.65 1.94
CA TYR A 26 -18.69 0.80 1.21
C TYR A 26 -19.88 0.45 2.07
N THR A 27 -21.05 0.59 1.48
CA THR A 27 -22.31 0.21 2.12
C THR A 27 -22.80 -1.10 1.57
N THR A 28 -22.68 -1.26 0.24
CA THR A 28 -22.97 -2.49 -0.47
C THR A 28 -21.90 -2.67 -1.53
N ILE A 29 -21.90 -3.83 -2.17
CA ILE A 29 -20.96 -4.11 -3.26
C ILE A 29 -21.08 -3.11 -4.42
N ASP A 30 -22.27 -2.52 -4.58
CA ASP A 30 -22.55 -1.56 -5.65
C ASP A 30 -22.38 -0.13 -5.23
N GLU A 31 -22.16 0.14 -3.94
CA GLU A 31 -22.06 1.48 -3.40
C GLU A 31 -20.72 1.68 -2.71
N VAL A 32 -19.70 1.89 -3.53
CA VAL A 32 -18.34 2.15 -3.06
C VAL A 32 -18.00 3.61 -3.35
N LYS A 33 -17.55 4.30 -2.33
CA LYS A 33 -17.17 5.70 -2.43
C LYS A 33 -15.71 5.86 -2.03
N ILE A 34 -14.92 6.50 -2.90
CA ILE A 34 -13.54 6.82 -2.57
C ILE A 34 -13.53 8.01 -1.61
N ILE A 35 -13.00 7.79 -0.41
CA ILE A 35 -12.89 8.82 0.61
C ILE A 35 -11.60 9.59 0.43
N ASP A 36 -10.51 8.89 0.14
CA ASP A 36 -9.22 9.52 -0.03
C ASP A 36 -8.32 8.66 -0.92
N TYR A 37 -7.37 9.30 -1.56
CA TYR A 37 -6.45 8.65 -2.46
C TYR A 37 -5.13 9.41 -2.44
N ALA A 38 -4.03 8.68 -2.36
CA ALA A 38 -2.70 9.25 -2.50
C ALA A 38 -1.86 8.34 -3.37
N SER A 39 -1.01 8.93 -4.18
CA SER A 39 -0.17 8.20 -5.10
C SER A 39 1.18 8.88 -5.20
N ARG A 40 2.22 8.09 -5.42
CA ARG A 40 3.56 8.60 -5.62
C ARG A 40 4.24 7.82 -6.73
N ASP A 41 4.87 8.54 -7.65
CA ASP A 41 5.68 7.93 -8.68
C ASP A 41 6.98 7.43 -8.07
N VAL A 42 7.37 6.23 -8.43
CA VAL A 42 8.59 5.59 -8.00
C VAL A 42 9.25 4.95 -9.23
N ASN A 43 10.44 4.45 -9.08
CA ASN A 43 11.15 3.81 -10.19
C ASN A 43 11.90 2.58 -9.68
N PHE A 44 11.15 1.59 -9.25
CA PHE A 44 11.72 0.35 -8.72
C PHE A 44 11.92 -0.70 -9.81
N GLY A 45 11.16 -0.60 -10.90
CA GLY A 45 11.17 -1.60 -11.96
C GLY A 45 12.51 -1.71 -12.66
N GLU A 46 13.19 -0.59 -12.89
CA GLU A 46 14.48 -0.59 -13.56
C GLU A 46 15.54 -1.34 -12.73
N GLU A 47 15.57 -1.07 -11.44
CA GLU A 47 16.48 -1.74 -10.52
C GLU A 47 16.23 -3.24 -10.47
N LEU A 48 14.97 -3.65 -10.37
CA LEU A 48 14.58 -5.04 -10.34
C LEU A 48 14.90 -5.74 -11.66
N PHE A 49 14.73 -5.03 -12.76
CA PHE A 49 15.05 -5.59 -14.09
C PHE A 49 16.53 -5.93 -14.21
N HIS A 50 17.41 -5.08 -13.70
CA HIS A 50 18.84 -5.26 -13.82
C HIS A 50 19.44 -6.22 -12.79
N SER A 51 18.99 -6.16 -11.54
CA SER A 51 19.64 -6.89 -10.44
C SER A 51 18.75 -7.93 -9.79
N LYS A 52 17.45 -7.90 -10.03
CA LYS A 52 16.45 -8.75 -9.39
C LYS A 52 16.40 -8.57 -7.86
N ARG A 53 17.04 -7.53 -7.37
CA ARG A 53 17.05 -7.18 -5.94
C ARG A 53 16.81 -5.68 -5.82
N LEU A 54 16.25 -5.30 -4.69
CA LEU A 54 16.05 -3.89 -4.36
C LEU A 54 17.26 -3.42 -3.54
N SER A 55 17.75 -2.22 -3.84
CA SER A 55 18.83 -1.63 -3.05
C SER A 55 18.31 -1.29 -1.65
N PHE A 56 19.23 -1.09 -0.72
CA PHE A 56 18.89 -0.66 0.63
C PHE A 56 18.12 0.66 0.62
N GLN A 57 18.54 1.61 -0.20
CA GLN A 57 17.85 2.90 -0.32
C GLN A 57 16.43 2.73 -0.84
N THR A 58 16.23 1.84 -1.82
CA THR A 58 14.90 1.59 -2.37
C THR A 58 14.00 0.96 -1.33
N ILE A 59 14.48 -0.03 -0.59
CA ILE A 59 13.72 -0.66 0.48
C ILE A 59 13.36 0.38 1.54
N GLU A 60 14.30 1.24 1.91
CA GLU A 60 14.08 2.28 2.89
C GLU A 60 12.99 3.25 2.43
N GLU A 61 13.02 3.63 1.15
CA GLU A 61 11.99 4.50 0.57
C GLU A 61 10.62 3.84 0.59
N ILE A 62 10.53 2.56 0.19
CA ILE A 62 9.28 1.80 0.21
C ILE A 62 8.73 1.76 1.64
N CYS A 63 9.57 1.43 2.61
CA CYS A 63 9.16 1.34 4.00
C CYS A 63 8.68 2.69 4.53
N ARG A 64 9.34 3.78 4.15
CA ARG A 64 8.92 5.12 4.56
C ARG A 64 7.54 5.46 3.99
N LEU A 65 7.30 5.15 2.72
CA LEU A 65 6.01 5.39 2.10
C LEU A 65 4.91 4.53 2.75
N LEU A 66 5.22 3.27 3.03
CA LEU A 66 4.27 2.39 3.71
C LEU A 66 3.94 2.87 5.12
N LYS A 67 4.91 3.42 5.84
CA LYS A 67 4.65 4.03 7.16
C LYS A 67 3.71 5.21 7.04
N GLY A 68 3.88 6.04 6.02
CA GLY A 68 2.99 7.17 5.76
C GLY A 68 1.58 6.69 5.44
N TYR A 69 1.45 5.65 4.64
CA TYR A 69 0.15 5.08 4.30
C TYR A 69 -0.52 4.44 5.53
N LYS A 70 0.27 3.76 6.37
CA LYS A 70 -0.25 3.18 7.61
C LYS A 70 -0.77 4.29 8.54
N ARG A 71 -0.05 5.39 8.64
CA ARG A 71 -0.51 6.54 9.41
C ARG A 71 -1.83 7.07 8.88
N MET A 72 -1.97 7.16 7.57
CA MET A 72 -3.20 7.59 6.93
C MET A 72 -4.36 6.64 7.28
N LEU A 73 -4.13 5.33 7.23
CA LEU A 73 -5.12 4.34 7.65
C LEU A 73 -5.53 4.57 9.11
N ASP A 74 -4.57 4.79 9.98
CA ASP A 74 -4.83 5.00 11.40
C ASP A 74 -5.63 6.29 11.63
N GLU A 75 -5.32 7.36 10.91
CA GLU A 75 -6.04 8.62 11.02
C GLU A 75 -7.50 8.49 10.61
N TYR A 76 -7.80 7.67 9.62
CA TYR A 76 -9.18 7.40 9.20
C TYR A 76 -9.86 6.31 10.03
N GLY A 77 -9.11 5.65 10.92
CA GLY A 77 -9.65 4.55 11.70
C GLY A 77 -9.88 3.28 10.88
N VAL A 78 -9.14 3.12 9.79
CA VAL A 78 -9.24 1.93 8.94
C VAL A 78 -8.45 0.80 9.55
N THR A 79 -9.15 -0.27 9.94
CA THR A 79 -8.52 -1.46 10.50
C THR A 79 -8.43 -2.59 9.48
N ASP A 80 -9.21 -2.50 8.42
CA ASP A 80 -9.33 -3.54 7.39
C ASP A 80 -8.70 -3.01 6.11
N TYR A 81 -7.57 -3.59 5.72
CA TYR A 81 -6.87 -3.14 4.53
C TYR A 81 -6.06 -4.28 3.91
N THR A 82 -5.73 -4.11 2.64
CA THR A 82 -4.91 -5.07 1.89
C THR A 82 -3.73 -4.33 1.28
N VAL A 83 -2.57 -4.97 1.32
CA VAL A 83 -1.39 -4.52 0.57
C VAL A 83 -1.13 -5.54 -0.52
N TYR A 84 -1.05 -5.07 -1.75
CA TYR A 84 -0.76 -5.95 -2.86
C TYR A 84 0.34 -5.36 -3.74
N ALA A 85 1.18 -6.23 -4.28
CA ALA A 85 2.32 -5.85 -5.09
C ALA A 85 2.21 -6.43 -6.49
N THR A 86 2.77 -5.74 -7.47
CA THR A 86 2.87 -6.28 -8.81
C THR A 86 3.80 -7.49 -8.83
N ALA A 87 3.70 -8.32 -9.86
CA ALA A 87 4.52 -9.51 -10.00
C ALA A 87 6.02 -9.19 -9.93
N VAL A 88 6.43 -8.07 -10.57
CA VAL A 88 7.84 -7.66 -10.60
C VAL A 88 8.39 -7.44 -9.19
N VAL A 89 7.62 -6.71 -8.34
CA VAL A 89 8.04 -6.44 -6.96
C VAL A 89 7.98 -7.71 -6.12
N ARG A 90 6.93 -8.53 -6.31
CA ARG A 90 6.79 -9.78 -5.55
C ARG A 90 7.91 -10.76 -5.83
N GLU A 91 8.50 -10.70 -7.02
CA GLU A 91 9.58 -11.58 -7.43
C GLU A 91 10.96 -11.08 -7.00
N ALA A 92 11.06 -9.91 -6.37
CA ALA A 92 12.33 -9.43 -5.85
C ALA A 92 12.87 -10.42 -4.81
N GLU A 93 14.15 -10.75 -4.92
CA GLU A 93 14.79 -11.72 -4.04
C GLU A 93 14.74 -11.31 -2.57
N ASN A 94 14.78 -10.00 -2.31
CA ASN A 94 14.81 -9.47 -0.96
C ASN A 94 13.51 -8.77 -0.54
N ARG A 95 12.37 -9.16 -1.15
CA ARG A 95 11.07 -8.54 -0.84
C ARG A 95 10.67 -8.63 0.63
N ARG A 96 11.20 -9.62 1.34
CA ARG A 96 10.86 -9.82 2.74
C ARG A 96 11.41 -8.74 3.67
N SER A 97 12.29 -7.89 3.16
CA SER A 97 12.76 -6.72 3.89
C SER A 97 11.73 -5.60 3.94
N ILE A 98 10.65 -5.69 3.14
CA ILE A 98 9.61 -4.68 3.08
C ILE A 98 8.51 -5.04 4.07
N LYS A 99 8.21 -4.12 4.97
CA LYS A 99 7.20 -4.34 6.01
C LYS A 99 6.24 -3.18 6.13
N ILE A 100 5.01 -3.49 6.49
CA ILE A 100 4.03 -2.50 6.96
C ILE A 100 3.50 -2.98 8.30
N GLY A 101 3.63 -2.16 9.34
CA GLY A 101 3.34 -2.61 10.67
C GLY A 101 4.18 -3.84 11.02
N ARG A 102 3.51 -4.98 11.26
CA ARG A 102 4.18 -6.26 11.55
C ARG A 102 4.13 -7.23 10.37
N ALA A 103 3.51 -6.82 9.27
CA ALA A 103 3.33 -7.69 8.11
C ALA A 103 4.39 -7.41 7.06
N HIS A 104 4.84 -8.47 6.39
CA HIS A 104 5.67 -8.34 5.20
C HIS A 104 4.79 -8.20 3.97
N VAL A 105 5.28 -7.49 3.00
CA VAL A 105 4.61 -7.34 1.71
C VAL A 105 4.88 -8.54 0.81
#